data_cbf5dacc277f519090354b6fb5ae7cc1
#
_entry.id   cbf5dacc277f519090354b6fb5ae7cc1
#
_cell.length_a   1.000
_cell.length_b   1.000
_cell.length_c   1.000
_cell.angle_alpha   90.00
_cell.angle_beta   90.00
_cell.angle_gamma   90.00
#
_symmetry.space_group_name_H-M   'P 1'
#
loop_
_entity.id
_entity.type
_entity.pdbx_description
1 polymer ?
#
loop_
_entity_poly.entity_id
_entity_poly.type
_entity_poly.pdbx_seq_one_letter_code
_entity_poly.pdbx_strand_id
1 'polypeptide(L)'
;MDILQKRTWAQIDLDAAAHNFKEIRRYVGNQSMVCCVIKADAYGHGAVRMAEEYEALGADWLALSNIEEALQVRRAGIKLPLLVLGYTPAEAADVLAENDIAQCAYSAEYCAALSENAVKSGVKVKIHVKVDTGMSRLGFYFQDIERDKEAVSVVAEACRRPGLIPEGIFTHFAVADGGENGKAFTLKQFSCFMALIAELEKQGVTFKIHHCANSGAILDYPEMHLDMVRAGVILYGMEPSLSVEHHADFRPVLSLHSVISHVKEIEPGSDISYDRTFTAKERMRVATIPVGYADGYSRRLSNRGSVLIHGTRCPILGKVCMDQCMVDVSAVPQAKVGDTVTLIGRDGEDEITAAEIAGIMETIHYEVVCNISKRVTRVYMKNGKEVSVLDCILDKY
;
A
#
# COMPACT_ATOMS: atom_id res chain seq x y z
N MET A 1 5.78 -7.63 23.18
CA MET A 1 6.99 -7.76 22.33
C MET A 1 8.13 -8.33 23.16
N ASP A 2 8.73 -9.43 22.70
CA ASP A 2 9.91 -10.03 23.36
C ASP A 2 11.09 -9.04 23.37
N ILE A 3 12.00 -9.19 24.35
CA ILE A 3 13.20 -8.34 24.47
C ILE A 3 14.10 -8.43 23.23
N LEU A 4 14.12 -9.56 22.53
CA LEU A 4 14.88 -9.79 21.30
C LEU A 4 14.36 -8.95 20.12
N GLN A 5 13.10 -8.54 20.15
CA GLN A 5 12.44 -7.79 19.06
C GLN A 5 12.56 -6.27 19.22
N LYS A 6 13.14 -5.77 20.32
CA LYS A 6 13.22 -4.35 20.66
C LYS A 6 14.35 -3.58 19.96
N ARG A 7 14.94 -4.11 18.88
CA ARG A 7 15.96 -3.41 18.10
C ARG A 7 15.35 -2.28 17.26
N THR A 8 14.46 -2.66 16.37
CA THR A 8 13.69 -1.78 15.48
C THR A 8 12.37 -2.46 15.18
N TRP A 9 11.25 -1.75 15.31
CA TRP A 9 9.92 -2.29 15.09
C TRP A 9 8.99 -1.26 14.46
N ALA A 10 8.04 -1.76 13.66
CA ALA A 10 6.90 -0.99 13.19
C ALA A 10 5.71 -1.27 14.10
N GLN A 11 5.16 -0.24 14.70
CA GLN A 11 3.93 -0.34 15.47
C GLN A 11 2.75 -0.07 14.54
N ILE A 12 1.78 -1.00 14.51
CA ILE A 12 0.59 -0.94 13.67
C ILE A 12 -0.62 -0.72 14.57
N ASP A 13 -1.24 0.44 14.42
CA ASP A 13 -2.41 0.84 15.20
C ASP A 13 -3.69 0.36 14.51
N LEU A 14 -4.29 -0.72 15.03
CA LEU A 14 -5.53 -1.29 14.51
C LEU A 14 -6.76 -0.42 14.80
N ASP A 15 -6.72 0.43 15.84
CA ASP A 15 -7.78 1.38 16.13
C ASP A 15 -7.79 2.51 15.09
N ALA A 16 -6.61 2.97 14.67
CA ALA A 16 -6.48 3.92 13.56
C ALA A 16 -6.95 3.29 12.23
N ALA A 17 -6.60 2.03 11.96
CA ALA A 17 -7.08 1.31 10.78
C ALA A 17 -8.62 1.19 10.77
N ALA A 18 -9.21 0.85 11.93
CA ALA A 18 -10.67 0.77 12.09
C ALA A 18 -11.35 2.14 11.92
N HIS A 19 -10.73 3.20 12.42
CA HIS A 19 -11.21 4.57 12.23
C HIS A 19 -11.20 4.95 10.75
N ASN A 20 -10.09 4.73 10.05
CA ASN A 20 -9.94 5.05 8.63
C ASN A 20 -10.96 4.29 7.77
N PHE A 21 -11.16 3.00 8.05
CA PHE A 21 -12.16 2.20 7.34
C PHE A 21 -13.58 2.75 7.54
N LYS A 22 -13.94 3.17 8.76
CA LYS A 22 -15.24 3.77 9.05
C LYS A 22 -15.40 5.12 8.32
N GLU A 23 -14.37 5.94 8.28
CA GLU A 23 -14.39 7.19 7.50
C GLU A 23 -14.59 6.92 6.01
N ILE A 24 -13.86 5.94 5.44
CA ILE A 24 -14.06 5.53 4.04
C ILE A 24 -15.51 5.07 3.82
N ARG A 25 -16.04 4.22 4.70
CA ARG A 25 -17.44 3.76 4.60
C ARG A 25 -18.43 4.92 4.69
N ARG A 26 -18.17 5.96 5.48
CA ARG A 26 -18.98 7.17 5.55
C ARG A 26 -19.01 7.94 4.22
N TYR A 27 -17.86 8.06 3.53
CA TYR A 27 -17.78 8.67 2.20
C TYR A 27 -18.49 7.85 1.13
N VAL A 28 -18.29 6.54 1.14
CA VAL A 28 -18.83 5.61 0.13
C VAL A 28 -20.34 5.34 0.34
N GLY A 29 -20.82 5.41 1.58
CA GLY A 29 -22.18 5.02 1.94
C GLY A 29 -22.39 3.51 1.87
N ASN A 30 -23.68 3.10 1.80
CA ASN A 30 -24.10 1.69 1.79
C ASN A 30 -24.41 1.17 0.38
N GLN A 31 -24.31 2.00 -0.65
CA GLN A 31 -24.69 1.61 -2.01
C GLN A 31 -23.53 0.97 -2.78
N SER A 32 -22.30 1.25 -2.39
CA SER A 32 -21.11 0.69 -3.04
C SER A 32 -20.33 -0.17 -2.06
N MET A 33 -19.82 -1.28 -2.57
CA MET A 33 -18.89 -2.15 -1.84
C MET A 33 -17.55 -1.46 -1.61
N VAL A 34 -16.87 -1.80 -0.51
CA VAL A 34 -15.50 -1.37 -0.23
C VAL A 34 -14.55 -2.54 -0.39
N CYS A 35 -13.71 -2.44 -1.41
CA CYS A 35 -12.57 -3.34 -1.62
C CYS A 35 -11.34 -2.75 -0.96
N CYS A 36 -10.82 -3.40 0.07
CA CYS A 36 -9.59 -3.00 0.74
C CYS A 36 -8.37 -3.52 -0.02
N VAL A 37 -7.50 -2.62 -0.48
CA VAL A 37 -6.29 -2.98 -1.22
C VAL A 37 -5.16 -3.24 -0.23
N ILE A 38 -4.79 -4.52 -0.09
CA ILE A 38 -3.80 -5.01 0.88
C ILE A 38 -2.56 -5.64 0.22
N LYS A 39 -2.28 -5.30 -1.03
CA LYS A 39 -1.08 -5.73 -1.76
C LYS A 39 0.20 -5.19 -1.10
N ALA A 40 1.35 -5.73 -1.51
CA ALA A 40 2.67 -5.37 -0.97
C ALA A 40 2.71 -5.49 0.56
N ASP A 41 2.25 -6.64 1.08
CA ASP A 41 2.15 -6.91 2.51
C ASP A 41 1.31 -5.84 3.26
N ALA A 42 0.13 -5.48 2.69
CA ALA A 42 -0.71 -4.37 3.15
C ALA A 42 0.10 -3.05 3.25
N TYR A 43 0.82 -2.69 2.19
CA TYR A 43 1.70 -1.51 2.17
C TYR A 43 2.73 -1.53 3.33
N GLY A 44 3.27 -2.72 3.63
CA GLY A 44 4.24 -2.94 4.69
C GLY A 44 3.67 -3.12 6.11
N HIS A 45 2.34 -3.11 6.27
CA HIS A 45 1.67 -3.21 7.58
C HIS A 45 1.41 -4.66 8.03
N GLY A 46 1.64 -5.66 7.14
CA GLY A 46 1.36 -7.08 7.40
C GLY A 46 -0.01 -7.51 6.89
N ALA A 47 -0.05 -8.15 5.68
CA ALA A 47 -1.27 -8.41 4.93
C ALA A 47 -2.29 -9.27 5.68
N VAL A 48 -1.84 -10.33 6.36
CA VAL A 48 -2.73 -11.27 7.06
C VAL A 48 -3.49 -10.57 8.19
N ARG A 49 -2.77 -9.88 9.07
CA ARG A 49 -3.40 -9.21 10.23
C ARG A 49 -4.31 -8.07 9.80
N MET A 50 -3.92 -7.31 8.76
CA MET A 50 -4.77 -6.26 8.21
C MET A 50 -6.01 -6.84 7.51
N ALA A 51 -5.89 -7.97 6.82
CA ALA A 51 -7.04 -8.67 6.23
C ALA A 51 -8.05 -9.13 7.29
N GLU A 52 -7.57 -9.73 8.39
CA GLU A 52 -8.42 -10.11 9.54
C GLU A 52 -9.17 -8.89 10.12
N GLU A 53 -8.47 -7.78 10.29
CA GLU A 53 -9.08 -6.56 10.82
C GLU A 53 -10.16 -6.01 9.88
N TYR A 54 -9.87 -5.90 8.56
CA TYR A 54 -10.84 -5.40 7.59
C TYR A 54 -12.03 -6.36 7.39
N GLU A 55 -11.81 -7.69 7.43
CA GLU A 55 -12.89 -8.66 7.41
C GLU A 55 -13.82 -8.48 8.63
N ALA A 56 -13.26 -8.33 9.82
CA ALA A 56 -14.01 -8.08 11.04
C ALA A 56 -14.77 -6.74 11.05
N LEU A 57 -14.25 -5.74 10.33
CA LEU A 57 -14.88 -4.43 10.15
C LEU A 57 -15.97 -4.41 9.07
N GLY A 58 -16.16 -5.50 8.32
CA GLY A 58 -17.17 -5.60 7.27
C GLY A 58 -16.72 -5.04 5.93
N ALA A 59 -15.47 -5.21 5.55
CA ALA A 59 -15.03 -5.02 4.17
C ALA A 59 -15.75 -6.02 3.27
N ASP A 60 -15.97 -5.64 2.00
CA ASP A 60 -16.69 -6.49 1.05
C ASP A 60 -15.74 -7.33 0.20
N TRP A 61 -14.57 -6.79 -0.13
CA TRP A 61 -13.53 -7.42 -0.96
C TRP A 61 -12.14 -7.06 -0.45
N LEU A 62 -11.18 -7.92 -0.80
CA LEU A 62 -9.75 -7.60 -0.67
C LEU A 62 -9.08 -7.67 -2.04
N ALA A 63 -8.14 -6.76 -2.31
CA ALA A 63 -7.37 -6.75 -3.55
C ALA A 63 -5.86 -6.82 -3.28
N LEU A 64 -5.19 -7.68 -4.05
CA LEU A 64 -3.77 -8.00 -3.93
C LEU A 64 -3.08 -7.86 -5.28
N SER A 65 -1.73 -7.91 -5.29
CA SER A 65 -0.99 -7.72 -6.53
C SER A 65 -0.81 -9.00 -7.34
N ASN A 66 -0.61 -10.12 -6.67
CA ASN A 66 -0.26 -11.40 -7.27
C ASN A 66 -0.92 -12.56 -6.52
N ILE A 67 -0.84 -13.76 -7.11
CA ILE A 67 -1.47 -14.96 -6.58
C ILE A 67 -0.84 -15.42 -5.26
N GLU A 68 0.46 -15.22 -5.05
CA GLU A 68 1.16 -15.63 -3.83
C GLU A 68 0.65 -14.86 -2.61
N GLU A 69 0.44 -13.54 -2.76
CA GLU A 69 -0.18 -12.70 -1.72
C GLU A 69 -1.61 -13.16 -1.42
N ALA A 70 -2.39 -13.48 -2.47
CA ALA A 70 -3.77 -13.95 -2.32
C ALA A 70 -3.84 -15.32 -1.60
N LEU A 71 -2.95 -16.24 -1.94
CA LEU A 71 -2.83 -17.54 -1.29
C LEU A 71 -2.41 -17.41 0.17
N GLN A 72 -1.48 -16.48 0.50
CA GLN A 72 -1.07 -16.22 1.87
C GLN A 72 -2.28 -15.82 2.73
N VAL A 73 -3.06 -14.87 2.25
CA VAL A 73 -4.25 -14.35 2.93
C VAL A 73 -5.34 -15.44 3.02
N ARG A 74 -5.59 -16.20 1.95
CA ARG A 74 -6.56 -17.27 1.93
C ARG A 74 -6.20 -18.41 2.89
N ARG A 75 -4.92 -18.81 2.94
CA ARG A 75 -4.41 -19.85 3.87
C ARG A 75 -4.47 -19.41 5.33
N ALA A 76 -4.45 -18.12 5.61
CA ALA A 76 -4.69 -17.57 6.95
C ALA A 76 -6.16 -17.65 7.39
N GLY A 77 -7.06 -18.09 6.50
CA GLY A 77 -8.47 -18.36 6.83
C GLY A 77 -9.45 -17.27 6.43
N ILE A 78 -9.00 -16.20 5.78
CA ILE A 78 -9.85 -15.10 5.29
C ILE A 78 -10.89 -15.64 4.31
N LYS A 79 -12.15 -15.24 4.46
CA LYS A 79 -13.30 -15.69 3.66
C LYS A 79 -13.78 -14.67 2.64
N LEU A 80 -13.40 -13.41 2.79
CA LEU A 80 -13.77 -12.37 1.84
C LEU A 80 -13.37 -12.75 0.41
N PRO A 81 -14.13 -12.31 -0.61
CA PRO A 81 -13.71 -12.39 -1.99
C PRO A 81 -12.35 -11.70 -2.20
N LEU A 82 -11.46 -12.35 -2.97
CA LEU A 82 -10.12 -11.85 -3.28
C LEU A 82 -10.00 -11.53 -4.76
N LEU A 83 -9.41 -10.38 -5.08
CA LEU A 83 -9.10 -9.96 -6.45
C LEU A 83 -7.60 -9.77 -6.63
N VAL A 84 -6.99 -10.54 -7.55
CA VAL A 84 -5.62 -10.29 -8.01
C VAL A 84 -5.66 -9.23 -9.12
N LEU A 85 -5.01 -8.09 -8.86
CA LEU A 85 -4.99 -6.92 -9.75
C LEU A 85 -3.91 -7.00 -10.85
N GLY A 86 -2.94 -7.91 -10.70
CA GLY A 86 -1.80 -8.03 -11.59
C GLY A 86 -1.77 -9.36 -12.35
N TYR A 87 -0.56 -9.71 -12.78
CA TYR A 87 -0.29 -10.93 -13.54
C TYR A 87 -0.32 -12.16 -12.63
N THR A 88 -0.98 -13.20 -13.13
CA THR A 88 -0.88 -14.59 -12.65
C THR A 88 -0.61 -15.47 -13.88
N PRO A 89 0.30 -16.45 -13.82
CA PRO A 89 0.46 -17.43 -14.91
C PRO A 89 -0.87 -18.10 -15.25
N ALA A 90 -1.21 -18.19 -16.53
CA ALA A 90 -2.50 -18.78 -16.97
C ALA A 90 -2.64 -20.26 -16.57
N GLU A 91 -1.51 -20.92 -16.36
CA GLU A 91 -1.40 -22.32 -15.90
C GLU A 91 -1.92 -22.51 -14.47
N ALA A 92 -2.02 -21.41 -13.68
CA ALA A 92 -2.56 -21.44 -12.32
C ALA A 92 -4.09 -21.31 -12.26
N ALA A 93 -4.81 -21.62 -13.35
CA ALA A 93 -6.27 -21.53 -13.42
C ALA A 93 -6.98 -22.40 -12.37
N ASP A 94 -6.47 -23.60 -12.10
CA ASP A 94 -6.95 -24.49 -11.04
C ASP A 94 -6.75 -23.90 -9.65
N VAL A 95 -5.55 -23.35 -9.38
CA VAL A 95 -5.23 -22.71 -8.10
C VAL A 95 -6.15 -21.50 -7.83
N LEU A 96 -6.40 -20.67 -8.83
CA LEU A 96 -7.36 -19.54 -8.73
C LEU A 96 -8.76 -20.02 -8.37
N ALA A 97 -9.25 -21.05 -9.08
CA ALA A 97 -10.60 -21.58 -8.90
C ALA A 97 -10.76 -22.29 -7.54
N GLU A 98 -9.81 -23.16 -7.14
CA GLU A 98 -9.85 -23.91 -5.88
C GLU A 98 -9.81 -22.99 -4.64
N ASN A 99 -9.16 -21.84 -4.76
CA ASN A 99 -9.04 -20.88 -3.67
C ASN A 99 -10.04 -19.72 -3.74
N ASP A 100 -10.99 -19.78 -4.69
CA ASP A 100 -12.01 -18.74 -4.94
C ASP A 100 -11.38 -17.34 -5.05
N ILE A 101 -10.36 -17.20 -5.93
CA ILE A 101 -9.64 -15.96 -6.20
C ILE A 101 -10.03 -15.47 -7.59
N ALA A 102 -10.57 -14.25 -7.67
CA ALA A 102 -10.86 -13.59 -8.93
C ALA A 102 -9.56 -13.00 -9.54
N GLN A 103 -9.43 -13.13 -10.87
CA GLN A 103 -8.23 -12.70 -11.60
C GLN A 103 -8.54 -11.50 -12.49
N CYS A 104 -7.63 -10.52 -12.51
CA CYS A 104 -7.59 -9.44 -13.49
C CYS A 104 -7.36 -10.02 -14.89
N ALA A 105 -8.31 -9.81 -15.81
CA ALA A 105 -8.25 -10.20 -17.22
C ALA A 105 -7.99 -8.96 -18.08
N TYR A 106 -6.84 -8.88 -18.70
CA TYR A 106 -6.32 -7.62 -19.23
C TYR A 106 -5.95 -7.65 -20.73
N SER A 107 -5.99 -8.81 -21.39
CA SER A 107 -5.82 -8.94 -22.84
C SER A 107 -6.52 -10.18 -23.39
N ALA A 108 -6.77 -10.18 -24.70
CA ALA A 108 -7.40 -11.30 -25.40
C ALA A 108 -6.54 -12.57 -25.31
N GLU A 109 -5.23 -12.43 -25.45
CA GLU A 109 -4.25 -13.51 -25.39
C GLU A 109 -4.21 -14.14 -23.99
N TYR A 110 -4.19 -13.30 -22.95
CA TYR A 110 -4.25 -13.79 -21.57
C TYR A 110 -5.56 -14.52 -21.28
N CYS A 111 -6.69 -13.96 -21.71
CA CYS A 111 -8.00 -14.62 -21.55
C CYS A 111 -8.06 -15.95 -22.32
N ALA A 112 -7.44 -16.04 -23.50
CA ALA A 112 -7.36 -17.29 -24.26
C ALA A 112 -6.56 -18.36 -23.50
N ALA A 113 -5.37 -18.03 -23.05
CA ALA A 113 -4.51 -18.94 -22.30
C ALA A 113 -5.15 -19.38 -20.96
N LEU A 114 -5.75 -18.45 -20.22
CA LEU A 114 -6.45 -18.76 -18.96
C LEU A 114 -7.66 -19.68 -19.21
N SER A 115 -8.44 -19.40 -20.26
CA SER A 115 -9.57 -20.23 -20.67
C SER A 115 -9.15 -21.66 -21.04
N GLU A 116 -8.09 -21.82 -21.85
CA GLU A 116 -7.57 -23.13 -22.25
C GLU A 116 -7.15 -23.95 -21.01
N ASN A 117 -6.43 -23.34 -20.08
CA ASN A 117 -6.01 -24.02 -18.84
C ASN A 117 -7.20 -24.33 -17.93
N ALA A 118 -8.17 -23.41 -17.78
CA ALA A 118 -9.38 -23.65 -17.01
C ALA A 118 -10.20 -24.82 -17.56
N VAL A 119 -10.39 -24.89 -18.89
CA VAL A 119 -11.08 -26.01 -19.55
C VAL A 119 -10.31 -27.31 -19.37
N LYS A 120 -8.98 -27.30 -19.56
CA LYS A 120 -8.12 -28.47 -19.37
C LYS A 120 -8.20 -29.04 -17.94
N SER A 121 -8.27 -28.16 -16.95
CA SER A 121 -8.38 -28.54 -15.53
C SER A 121 -9.83 -28.79 -15.08
N GLY A 122 -10.82 -28.57 -15.96
CA GLY A 122 -12.24 -28.76 -15.64
C GLY A 122 -12.80 -27.76 -14.62
N VAL A 123 -12.19 -26.57 -14.51
CA VAL A 123 -12.56 -25.54 -13.55
C VAL A 123 -13.14 -24.29 -14.23
N LYS A 124 -13.69 -23.38 -13.40
CA LYS A 124 -14.13 -22.06 -13.84
C LYS A 124 -13.45 -21.00 -13.01
N VAL A 125 -12.86 -20.00 -13.66
CA VAL A 125 -12.13 -18.89 -13.03
C VAL A 125 -12.98 -17.63 -13.11
N LYS A 126 -13.22 -16.97 -11.97
CA LYS A 126 -13.83 -15.64 -11.92
C LYS A 126 -12.83 -14.62 -12.44
N ILE A 127 -13.27 -13.74 -13.31
CA ILE A 127 -12.44 -12.67 -13.86
C ILE A 127 -13.07 -11.29 -13.66
N HIS A 128 -12.21 -10.29 -13.38
CA HIS A 128 -12.53 -8.89 -13.52
C HIS A 128 -11.80 -8.34 -14.74
N VAL A 129 -12.55 -7.91 -15.74
CA VAL A 129 -11.99 -7.37 -16.98
C VAL A 129 -11.38 -6.02 -16.71
N LYS A 130 -10.10 -5.85 -17.02
CA LYS A 130 -9.38 -4.60 -16.88
C LYS A 130 -9.39 -3.81 -18.18
N VAL A 131 -9.89 -2.59 -18.13
CA VAL A 131 -9.87 -1.63 -19.24
C VAL A 131 -8.78 -0.59 -19.02
N ASP A 132 -7.99 -0.33 -20.04
CA ASP A 132 -7.03 0.77 -20.05
C ASP A 132 -7.65 1.99 -20.70
N THR A 133 -8.14 2.91 -19.89
CA THR A 133 -8.74 4.18 -20.31
C THR A 133 -7.76 5.35 -20.28
N GLY A 134 -6.44 5.09 -20.05
CA GLY A 134 -5.43 6.14 -20.05
C GLY A 134 -4.30 6.00 -19.01
N MET A 135 -4.29 4.90 -18.23
CA MET A 135 -3.17 4.61 -17.34
C MET A 135 -1.97 4.01 -18.10
N SER A 136 -2.22 3.35 -19.24
CA SER A 136 -1.24 2.72 -20.15
C SER A 136 -0.29 1.73 -19.47
N ARG A 137 -0.83 0.98 -18.50
CA ARG A 137 -0.08 0.00 -17.72
C ARG A 137 -0.52 -1.44 -17.98
N LEU A 138 -1.82 -1.69 -17.97
CA LEU A 138 -2.42 -3.01 -18.11
C LEU A 138 -3.91 -2.85 -18.47
N GLY A 139 -4.46 -3.69 -19.35
CA GLY A 139 -5.88 -3.67 -19.71
C GLY A 139 -6.14 -3.64 -21.20
N PHE A 140 -7.37 -4.00 -21.59
CA PHE A 140 -7.86 -3.79 -22.93
C PHE A 140 -7.88 -2.30 -23.25
N TYR A 141 -7.18 -1.91 -24.31
CA TYR A 141 -6.99 -0.52 -24.68
C TYR A 141 -8.30 0.10 -25.18
N PHE A 142 -8.79 1.14 -24.51
CA PHE A 142 -9.99 1.89 -24.89
C PHE A 142 -9.91 3.31 -24.32
N GLN A 143 -9.26 4.20 -25.04
CA GLN A 143 -8.99 5.59 -24.63
C GLN A 143 -9.71 6.63 -25.48
N ASP A 144 -10.37 6.19 -26.57
CA ASP A 144 -11.17 7.02 -27.47
C ASP A 144 -12.34 6.20 -28.02
N ILE A 145 -13.56 6.71 -27.82
CA ILE A 145 -14.81 5.98 -28.10
C ILE A 145 -14.95 5.71 -29.61
N GLU A 146 -14.55 6.64 -30.48
CA GLU A 146 -14.71 6.51 -31.92
C GLU A 146 -13.59 5.68 -32.56
N ARG A 147 -12.36 5.90 -32.12
CA ARG A 147 -11.15 5.24 -32.65
C ARG A 147 -11.08 3.76 -32.22
N ASP A 148 -11.43 3.47 -30.97
CA ASP A 148 -11.14 2.17 -30.35
C ASP A 148 -12.37 1.23 -30.36
N LYS A 149 -13.33 1.45 -31.25
CA LYS A 149 -14.60 0.68 -31.33
C LYS A 149 -14.40 -0.83 -31.44
N GLU A 150 -13.37 -1.28 -32.14
CA GLU A 150 -13.06 -2.70 -32.32
C GLU A 150 -12.78 -3.41 -31.00
N ALA A 151 -12.24 -2.68 -30.00
CA ALA A 151 -11.97 -3.26 -28.67
C ALA A 151 -13.24 -3.82 -27.99
N VAL A 152 -14.42 -3.27 -28.28
CA VAL A 152 -15.69 -3.76 -27.73
C VAL A 152 -15.89 -5.24 -28.08
N SER A 153 -15.70 -5.59 -29.35
CA SER A 153 -15.87 -6.98 -29.84
C SER A 153 -14.79 -7.90 -29.26
N VAL A 154 -13.57 -7.40 -29.13
CA VAL A 154 -12.45 -8.17 -28.53
C VAL A 154 -12.73 -8.48 -27.05
N VAL A 155 -13.22 -7.51 -26.28
CA VAL A 155 -13.59 -7.71 -24.87
C VAL A 155 -14.79 -8.66 -24.76
N ALA A 156 -15.80 -8.48 -25.62
CA ALA A 156 -16.98 -9.35 -25.61
C ALA A 156 -16.63 -10.81 -25.92
N GLU A 157 -15.73 -11.05 -26.87
CA GLU A 157 -15.22 -12.39 -27.19
C GLU A 157 -14.44 -12.98 -26.00
N ALA A 158 -13.56 -12.20 -25.38
CA ALA A 158 -12.81 -12.61 -24.20
C ALA A 158 -13.76 -13.03 -23.04
N CYS A 159 -14.83 -12.30 -22.83
CA CYS A 159 -15.84 -12.61 -21.80
C CYS A 159 -16.63 -13.90 -22.08
N ARG A 160 -16.78 -14.28 -23.34
CA ARG A 160 -17.54 -15.50 -23.73
C ARG A 160 -16.70 -16.78 -23.77
N ARG A 161 -15.40 -16.68 -23.45
CA ARG A 161 -14.51 -17.84 -23.47
C ARG A 161 -14.94 -18.89 -22.44
N PRO A 162 -14.95 -20.19 -22.80
CA PRO A 162 -15.31 -21.26 -21.87
C PRO A 162 -14.33 -21.32 -20.68
N GLY A 163 -14.84 -21.69 -19.51
CA GLY A 163 -14.02 -21.74 -18.28
C GLY A 163 -13.79 -20.39 -17.60
N LEU A 164 -14.22 -19.25 -18.19
CA LEU A 164 -14.17 -17.94 -17.57
C LEU A 164 -15.55 -17.48 -17.09
N ILE A 165 -15.60 -16.81 -15.95
CA ILE A 165 -16.81 -16.20 -15.37
C ILE A 165 -16.55 -14.69 -15.28
N PRO A 166 -17.05 -13.85 -16.20
CA PRO A 166 -16.93 -12.39 -16.12
C PRO A 166 -17.78 -11.86 -14.96
N GLU A 167 -17.14 -11.66 -13.79
CA GLU A 167 -17.82 -11.18 -12.59
C GLU A 167 -17.81 -9.67 -12.50
N GLY A 168 -16.69 -9.04 -12.86
CA GLY A 168 -16.54 -7.60 -12.80
C GLY A 168 -15.79 -7.00 -13.97
N ILE A 169 -15.89 -5.67 -14.09
CA ILE A 169 -15.14 -4.84 -15.04
C ILE A 169 -14.58 -3.62 -14.33
N PHE A 170 -13.34 -3.22 -14.65
CA PHE A 170 -12.74 -2.07 -13.98
C PHE A 170 -11.70 -1.31 -14.81
N THR A 171 -11.53 -0.05 -14.46
CA THR A 171 -10.41 0.77 -14.89
C THR A 171 -9.62 1.31 -13.70
N HIS A 172 -8.54 2.07 -13.95
CA HIS A 172 -7.76 2.75 -12.92
C HIS A 172 -7.41 4.15 -13.37
N PHE A 173 -7.80 5.13 -12.57
CA PHE A 173 -7.53 6.53 -12.84
C PHE A 173 -6.05 6.84 -12.61
N ALA A 174 -5.47 7.60 -13.54
CA ALA A 174 -4.07 7.97 -13.50
C ALA A 174 -3.79 9.18 -12.61
N VAL A 175 -4.77 10.10 -12.48
CA VAL A 175 -4.60 11.41 -11.87
C VAL A 175 -5.83 11.86 -11.07
N ALA A 176 -6.61 10.93 -10.52
CA ALA A 176 -7.80 11.27 -9.73
C ALA A 176 -7.48 12.03 -8.42
N ASP A 177 -6.23 12.04 -8.00
CA ASP A 177 -5.68 12.77 -6.87
C ASP A 177 -4.91 14.04 -7.28
N GLY A 178 -5.03 14.45 -8.55
CA GLY A 178 -4.36 15.63 -9.11
C GLY A 178 -5.13 16.95 -8.96
N GLY A 179 -6.24 16.96 -8.20
CA GLY A 179 -7.11 18.13 -8.03
C GLY A 179 -7.61 18.65 -9.37
N GLU A 180 -7.77 19.96 -9.51
CA GLU A 180 -8.28 20.58 -10.74
C GLU A 180 -7.44 20.23 -11.99
N ASN A 181 -6.11 20.08 -11.85
CA ASN A 181 -5.24 19.70 -12.96
C ASN A 181 -5.49 18.27 -13.47
N GLY A 182 -5.94 17.36 -12.60
CA GLY A 182 -6.26 15.96 -12.94
C GLY A 182 -7.68 15.74 -13.45
N LYS A 183 -8.59 16.68 -13.16
CA LYS A 183 -10.03 16.53 -13.33
C LYS A 183 -10.47 16.21 -14.75
N ALA A 184 -10.04 17.00 -15.73
CA ALA A 184 -10.44 16.80 -17.12
C ALA A 184 -10.03 15.41 -17.66
N PHE A 185 -8.84 14.93 -17.28
CA PHE A 185 -8.36 13.61 -17.69
C PHE A 185 -9.10 12.48 -16.97
N THR A 186 -9.38 12.64 -15.68
CA THR A 186 -10.15 11.68 -14.89
C THR A 186 -11.57 11.51 -15.45
N LEU A 187 -12.25 12.62 -15.76
CA LEU A 187 -13.56 12.62 -16.41
C LEU A 187 -13.54 11.93 -17.79
N LYS A 188 -12.50 12.18 -18.59
CA LYS A 188 -12.31 11.47 -19.86
C LYS A 188 -12.16 9.97 -19.67
N GLN A 189 -11.31 9.53 -18.70
CA GLN A 189 -11.14 8.12 -18.40
C GLN A 189 -12.47 7.46 -17.99
N PHE A 190 -13.25 8.14 -17.15
CA PHE A 190 -14.56 7.67 -16.72
C PHE A 190 -15.54 7.57 -17.87
N SER A 191 -15.62 8.60 -18.74
CA SER A 191 -16.49 8.59 -19.93
C SER A 191 -16.16 7.43 -20.86
N CYS A 192 -14.89 7.17 -21.15
CA CYS A 192 -14.47 6.01 -21.94
C CYS A 192 -14.87 4.70 -21.28
N PHE A 193 -14.70 4.57 -19.97
CA PHE A 193 -15.07 3.37 -19.23
C PHE A 193 -16.57 3.08 -19.32
N MET A 194 -17.41 4.07 -19.07
CA MET A 194 -18.86 3.95 -19.14
C MET A 194 -19.37 3.66 -20.57
N ALA A 195 -18.73 4.30 -21.58
CA ALA A 195 -19.07 4.04 -22.97
C ALA A 195 -18.78 2.59 -23.39
N LEU A 196 -17.63 2.03 -22.97
CA LEU A 196 -17.31 0.62 -23.23
C LEU A 196 -18.33 -0.30 -22.60
N ILE A 197 -18.73 -0.05 -21.36
CA ILE A 197 -19.75 -0.85 -20.65
C ILE A 197 -21.05 -0.84 -21.44
N ALA A 198 -21.53 0.35 -21.84
CA ALA A 198 -22.77 0.50 -22.59
C ALA A 198 -22.74 -0.24 -23.95
N GLU A 199 -21.60 -0.26 -24.63
CA GLU A 199 -21.45 -1.00 -25.90
C GLU A 199 -21.38 -2.53 -25.67
N LEU A 200 -20.76 -2.97 -24.57
CA LEU A 200 -20.73 -4.39 -24.19
C LEU A 200 -22.13 -4.91 -23.84
N GLU A 201 -22.94 -4.12 -23.14
CA GLU A 201 -24.33 -4.44 -22.82
C GLU A 201 -25.19 -4.64 -24.06
N LYS A 202 -25.00 -3.80 -25.12
CA LYS A 202 -25.67 -3.98 -26.42
C LYS A 202 -25.29 -5.29 -27.09
N GLN A 203 -24.12 -5.85 -26.78
CA GLN A 203 -23.69 -7.17 -27.25
C GLN A 203 -24.08 -8.31 -26.31
N GLY A 204 -24.86 -8.03 -25.25
CA GLY A 204 -25.33 -9.02 -24.28
C GLY A 204 -24.25 -9.45 -23.26
N VAL A 205 -23.19 -8.64 -23.07
CA VAL A 205 -22.17 -8.85 -22.04
C VAL A 205 -22.42 -7.90 -20.90
N THR A 206 -22.72 -8.43 -19.72
CA THR A 206 -23.00 -7.68 -18.49
C THR A 206 -22.11 -8.14 -17.35
N PHE A 207 -21.87 -7.29 -16.39
CA PHE A 207 -21.06 -7.57 -15.21
C PHE A 207 -21.86 -7.29 -13.94
N LYS A 208 -21.58 -8.04 -12.89
CA LYS A 208 -22.17 -7.80 -11.56
C LYS A 208 -21.54 -6.62 -10.84
N ILE A 209 -20.27 -6.32 -11.14
CA ILE A 209 -19.46 -5.37 -10.39
C ILE A 209 -18.73 -4.45 -11.37
N HIS A 210 -19.06 -3.16 -11.33
CA HIS A 210 -18.35 -2.12 -12.06
C HIS A 210 -17.53 -1.32 -11.05
N HIS A 211 -16.23 -1.11 -11.30
CA HIS A 211 -15.40 -0.36 -10.36
C HIS A 211 -14.26 0.43 -11.02
N CYS A 212 -14.11 1.69 -10.64
CA CYS A 212 -13.06 2.57 -11.15
C CYS A 212 -12.37 3.38 -10.05
N ALA A 213 -13.08 3.78 -9.00
CA ALA A 213 -12.58 4.66 -7.96
C ALA A 213 -11.41 4.04 -7.17
N ASN A 214 -10.27 4.75 -7.16
CA ASN A 214 -9.14 4.56 -6.26
C ASN A 214 -9.26 5.52 -5.07
N SER A 215 -8.24 5.62 -4.21
CA SER A 215 -8.27 6.48 -3.02
C SER A 215 -8.58 7.95 -3.32
N GLY A 216 -8.02 8.53 -4.40
CA GLY A 216 -8.34 9.90 -4.82
C GLY A 216 -9.78 10.04 -5.27
N ALA A 217 -10.26 9.12 -6.11
CA ALA A 217 -11.63 9.16 -6.59
C ALA A 217 -12.68 8.85 -5.51
N ILE A 218 -12.33 8.13 -4.45
CA ILE A 218 -13.21 7.94 -3.29
C ILE A 218 -13.51 9.28 -2.63
N LEU A 219 -12.53 10.17 -2.56
CA LEU A 219 -12.66 11.47 -1.90
C LEU A 219 -13.34 12.50 -2.80
N ASP A 220 -12.88 12.63 -4.06
CA ASP A 220 -13.21 13.77 -4.91
C ASP A 220 -14.27 13.50 -5.98
N TYR A 221 -14.65 12.23 -6.24
CA TYR A 221 -15.59 11.86 -7.30
C TYR A 221 -16.64 10.84 -6.83
N PRO A 222 -17.57 11.23 -5.93
CA PRO A 222 -18.57 10.31 -5.38
C PRO A 222 -19.46 9.68 -6.47
N GLU A 223 -19.69 10.35 -7.60
CA GLU A 223 -20.45 9.83 -8.74
C GLU A 223 -19.76 8.67 -9.47
N MET A 224 -18.44 8.47 -9.20
CA MET A 224 -17.65 7.39 -9.79
C MET A 224 -17.48 6.18 -8.86
N HIS A 225 -18.15 6.13 -7.72
CA HIS A 225 -18.04 4.99 -6.80
C HIS A 225 -18.57 3.69 -7.43
N LEU A 226 -19.62 3.77 -8.25
CA LEU A 226 -20.26 2.64 -8.92
C LEU A 226 -20.61 1.52 -7.93
N ASP A 227 -20.48 0.24 -8.33
CA ASP A 227 -20.80 -0.89 -7.46
C ASP A 227 -19.75 -1.17 -6.38
N MET A 228 -18.48 -0.76 -6.62
CA MET A 228 -17.38 -1.02 -5.70
C MET A 228 -16.27 0.02 -5.82
N VAL A 229 -15.76 0.49 -4.69
CA VAL A 229 -14.55 1.32 -4.63
C VAL A 229 -13.34 0.50 -4.17
N ARG A 230 -12.13 0.95 -4.54
CA ARG A 230 -10.87 0.32 -4.15
C ARG A 230 -10.08 1.26 -3.26
N ALA A 231 -10.29 1.14 -1.96
CA ALA A 231 -9.56 1.89 -0.96
C ALA A 231 -8.12 1.34 -0.83
N GLY A 232 -7.15 2.19 -1.04
CA GLY A 232 -5.73 1.87 -0.92
C GLY A 232 -5.08 2.66 0.21
N VAL A 233 -4.29 3.67 -0.13
CA VAL A 233 -3.46 4.42 0.83
C VAL A 233 -4.24 5.08 1.97
N ILE A 234 -5.48 5.48 1.73
CA ILE A 234 -6.36 6.06 2.77
C ILE A 234 -6.72 5.08 3.89
N LEU A 235 -6.69 3.76 3.64
CA LEU A 235 -6.83 2.74 4.68
C LEU A 235 -5.72 2.85 5.73
N TYR A 236 -4.54 3.26 5.30
CA TYR A 236 -3.34 3.36 6.13
C TYR A 236 -3.12 4.76 6.71
N GLY A 237 -4.12 5.64 6.56
CA GLY A 237 -4.10 6.97 7.16
C GLY A 237 -3.25 8.00 6.41
N MET A 238 -3.05 7.78 5.13
CA MET A 238 -2.27 8.67 4.27
C MET A 238 -3.15 9.21 3.14
N GLU A 239 -3.09 10.50 2.89
CA GLU A 239 -3.79 11.11 1.75
C GLU A 239 -3.12 10.72 0.43
N PRO A 240 -3.89 10.53 -0.67
CA PRO A 240 -3.33 10.14 -1.96
C PRO A 240 -2.33 11.16 -2.50
N SER A 241 -2.61 12.44 -2.34
CA SER A 241 -1.76 13.58 -2.67
C SER A 241 -2.17 14.81 -1.87
N LEU A 242 -1.36 15.87 -1.92
CA LEU A 242 -1.69 17.17 -1.33
C LEU A 242 -2.70 17.98 -2.19
N SER A 243 -3.06 17.47 -3.37
CA SER A 243 -3.94 18.15 -4.33
C SER A 243 -5.38 17.67 -4.30
N VAL A 244 -5.73 16.68 -3.48
CA VAL A 244 -7.13 16.28 -3.29
C VAL A 244 -7.96 17.43 -2.75
N GLU A 245 -9.19 17.58 -3.24
CA GLU A 245 -10.08 18.68 -2.83
C GLU A 245 -10.78 18.39 -1.50
N HIS A 246 -11.05 17.12 -1.22
CA HIS A 246 -11.75 16.70 -0.01
C HIS A 246 -10.81 15.92 0.92
N HIS A 247 -10.71 16.40 2.15
CA HIS A 247 -9.89 15.80 3.20
C HIS A 247 -10.79 15.07 4.21
N ALA A 248 -10.26 13.97 4.75
CA ALA A 248 -10.92 13.24 5.84
C ALA A 248 -9.98 13.14 7.05
N ASP A 249 -10.56 12.85 8.23
CA ASP A 249 -9.78 12.61 9.46
C ASP A 249 -9.11 11.23 9.39
N PHE A 250 -8.16 11.06 8.47
CA PHE A 250 -7.38 9.84 8.39
C PHE A 250 -6.23 9.86 9.40
N ARG A 251 -6.01 8.73 10.07
CA ARG A 251 -5.00 8.55 11.10
C ARG A 251 -3.91 7.62 10.63
N PRO A 252 -2.62 8.02 10.69
CA PRO A 252 -1.52 7.13 10.35
C PRO A 252 -1.60 5.83 11.14
N VAL A 253 -1.57 4.70 10.42
CA VAL A 253 -1.68 3.35 11.02
C VAL A 253 -0.31 2.85 11.45
N LEU A 254 0.78 3.28 10.78
CA LEU A 254 2.13 2.81 11.03
C LEU A 254 2.97 3.91 11.68
N SER A 255 3.66 3.56 12.75
CA SER A 255 4.82 4.28 13.27
C SER A 255 6.05 3.35 13.30
N LEU A 256 7.24 3.92 13.08
CA LEU A 256 8.51 3.19 13.06
C LEU A 256 9.39 3.65 14.20
N HIS A 257 9.85 2.70 15.00
CA HIS A 257 10.64 2.96 16.19
C HIS A 257 11.92 2.14 16.22
N SER A 258 12.89 2.63 16.99
CA SER A 258 14.12 1.94 17.34
C SER A 258 14.54 2.31 18.76
N VAL A 259 15.79 2.01 19.13
CA VAL A 259 16.37 2.38 20.43
C VAL A 259 17.74 3.00 20.24
N ILE A 260 18.22 3.70 21.25
CA ILE A 260 19.63 4.09 21.31
C ILE A 260 20.46 2.87 21.72
N SER A 261 21.40 2.44 20.89
CA SER A 261 22.32 1.32 21.17
C SER A 261 23.64 1.76 21.80
N HIS A 262 24.06 2.99 21.53
CA HIS A 262 25.32 3.55 22.04
C HIS A 262 25.25 5.08 22.08
N VAL A 263 25.90 5.69 23.09
CA VAL A 263 26.07 7.14 23.18
C VAL A 263 27.56 7.43 23.48
N LYS A 264 28.11 8.39 22.79
CA LYS A 264 29.51 8.87 23.02
C LYS A 264 29.62 10.36 22.76
N GLU A 265 30.64 10.96 23.36
CA GLU A 265 31.12 12.30 22.99
C GLU A 265 32.21 12.16 21.94
N ILE A 266 32.25 13.10 21.00
CA ILE A 266 33.30 13.22 19.99
C ILE A 266 33.88 14.62 20.01
N GLU A 267 35.17 14.73 19.71
CA GLU A 267 35.90 16.00 19.69
C GLU A 267 35.78 16.70 18.33
N PRO A 268 36.02 18.04 18.27
CA PRO A 268 36.12 18.77 17.01
C PRO A 268 37.09 18.10 16.04
N GLY A 269 36.75 18.05 14.77
CA GLY A 269 37.55 17.38 13.74
C GLY A 269 37.30 15.88 13.60
N SER A 270 36.47 15.28 14.47
CA SER A 270 36.05 13.87 14.33
C SER A 270 35.11 13.69 13.16
N ASP A 271 35.37 12.69 12.34
CA ASP A 271 34.49 12.32 11.22
C ASP A 271 33.45 11.24 11.61
N ILE A 272 32.29 11.30 10.98
CA ILE A 272 31.20 10.34 11.22
C ILE A 272 30.83 9.62 9.94
N SER A 273 30.76 8.29 10.04
CA SER A 273 30.25 7.37 9.00
C SER A 273 31.15 7.26 7.75
N TYR A 274 30.64 6.48 6.76
CA TYR A 274 31.34 6.24 5.49
C TYR A 274 31.59 7.55 4.71
N ASP A 275 32.69 7.57 3.99
CA ASP A 275 33.15 8.66 3.13
C ASP A 275 33.36 9.98 3.88
N ARG A 276 33.32 9.97 5.21
CA ARG A 276 33.60 11.13 6.07
C ARG A 276 32.79 12.38 5.64
N THR A 277 31.48 12.16 5.35
CA THR A 277 30.61 13.22 4.82
C THR A 277 30.11 14.20 5.89
N PHE A 278 30.41 13.95 7.15
CA PHE A 278 30.17 14.83 8.27
C PHE A 278 31.43 14.87 9.15
N THR A 279 31.86 16.08 9.48
CA THR A 279 32.98 16.36 10.42
C THR A 279 32.44 17.25 11.54
N ALA A 280 32.66 16.85 12.77
CA ALA A 280 32.28 17.64 13.97
C ALA A 280 33.05 18.97 14.02
N LYS A 281 32.31 20.08 14.12
CA LYS A 281 32.91 21.44 14.24
C LYS A 281 33.19 21.82 15.68
N GLU A 282 32.52 21.20 16.61
CA GLU A 282 32.59 21.38 18.04
C GLU A 282 32.50 20.03 18.75
N ARG A 283 32.68 20.00 20.05
CA ARG A 283 32.42 18.81 20.86
C ARG A 283 30.92 18.47 20.80
N MET A 284 30.61 17.25 20.41
CA MET A 284 29.24 16.80 20.18
C MET A 284 28.95 15.51 20.94
N ARG A 285 27.68 15.32 21.29
CA ARG A 285 27.16 14.06 21.82
C ARG A 285 26.40 13.30 20.74
N VAL A 286 26.89 12.12 20.41
CA VAL A 286 26.38 11.32 19.28
C VAL A 286 25.78 10.01 19.77
N ALA A 287 24.57 9.70 19.33
CA ALA A 287 23.93 8.40 19.55
C ALA A 287 23.99 7.53 18.29
N THR A 288 24.13 6.22 18.48
CA THR A 288 24.00 5.21 17.43
C THR A 288 22.64 4.53 17.55
N ILE A 289 21.92 4.46 16.44
CA ILE A 289 20.59 3.84 16.33
C ILE A 289 20.74 2.59 15.46
N PRO A 290 20.30 1.39 15.92
CA PRO A 290 20.46 0.14 15.20
C PRO A 290 19.40 -0.05 14.12
N VAL A 291 19.31 0.91 13.17
CA VAL A 291 18.45 0.90 11.99
C VAL A 291 19.25 1.42 10.79
N GLY A 292 19.07 0.79 9.65
CA GLY A 292 19.73 1.19 8.43
C GLY A 292 18.96 0.79 7.16
N TYR A 293 19.62 0.90 5.99
CA TYR A 293 18.93 0.68 4.74
C TYR A 293 18.49 -0.78 4.51
N ALA A 294 19.08 -1.76 5.18
CA ALA A 294 18.60 -3.14 5.15
C ALA A 294 17.28 -3.35 5.92
N ASP A 295 16.92 -2.41 6.78
CA ASP A 295 15.62 -2.36 7.46
C ASP A 295 14.58 -1.57 6.66
N GLY A 296 15.00 -0.93 5.54
CA GLY A 296 14.15 -0.04 4.74
C GLY A 296 14.34 1.45 5.08
N TYR A 297 15.22 1.80 6.02
CA TYR A 297 15.52 3.18 6.39
C TYR A 297 16.52 3.79 5.40
N SER A 298 16.04 4.58 4.46
CA SER A 298 16.75 4.94 3.25
C SER A 298 18.10 5.63 3.47
N ARG A 299 19.09 5.26 2.65
CA ARG A 299 20.40 5.94 2.61
C ARG A 299 20.33 7.39 2.13
N ARG A 300 19.23 7.81 1.47
CA ARG A 300 18.97 9.22 1.09
C ARG A 300 18.72 10.14 2.27
N LEU A 301 18.45 9.60 3.46
CA LEU A 301 18.31 10.36 4.71
C LEU A 301 19.67 10.83 5.28
N SER A 302 20.79 10.37 4.72
CA SER A 302 22.15 10.74 5.13
C SER A 302 22.35 12.27 5.14
N ASN A 303 22.71 12.84 6.28
CA ASN A 303 22.89 14.29 6.51
C ASN A 303 21.65 15.16 6.20
N ARG A 304 20.48 14.57 5.99
CA ARG A 304 19.26 15.28 5.57
C ARG A 304 18.07 15.00 6.49
N GLY A 305 17.97 13.79 7.00
CA GLY A 305 16.88 13.36 7.86
C GLY A 305 17.15 13.65 9.34
N SER A 306 16.12 13.43 10.15
CA SER A 306 16.16 13.49 11.60
C SER A 306 15.39 12.34 12.20
N VAL A 307 15.57 12.11 13.50
CA VAL A 307 14.76 11.22 14.34
C VAL A 307 14.22 12.01 15.52
N LEU A 308 13.22 11.49 16.22
CA LEU A 308 12.75 12.10 17.48
C LEU A 308 13.24 11.28 18.68
N ILE A 309 13.75 11.96 19.68
CA ILE A 309 14.16 11.40 20.97
C ILE A 309 13.68 12.34 22.06
N HIS A 310 12.85 11.87 22.97
CA HIS A 310 12.22 12.67 24.04
C HIS A 310 11.54 13.94 23.50
N GLY A 311 10.83 13.84 22.37
CA GLY A 311 10.15 14.97 21.73
C GLY A 311 11.06 15.95 21.00
N THR A 312 12.35 15.65 20.86
CA THR A 312 13.34 16.55 20.24
C THR A 312 13.87 15.98 18.94
N ARG A 313 13.93 16.79 17.88
CA ARG A 313 14.52 16.41 16.59
C ARG A 313 16.04 16.33 16.70
N CYS A 314 16.56 15.15 16.39
CA CYS A 314 17.97 14.80 16.39
C CYS A 314 18.42 14.52 14.94
N PRO A 315 19.27 15.38 14.34
CA PRO A 315 19.70 15.22 12.95
C PRO A 315 20.55 13.97 12.74
N ILE A 316 20.40 13.34 11.58
CA ILE A 316 21.24 12.23 11.14
C ILE A 316 22.60 12.78 10.71
N LEU A 317 23.66 12.22 11.26
CA LEU A 317 25.04 12.61 11.01
C LEU A 317 25.75 11.60 10.12
N GLY A 318 26.28 12.07 9.01
CA GLY A 318 26.97 11.22 8.04
C GLY A 318 26.01 10.30 7.28
N LYS A 319 26.55 9.23 6.72
CA LYS A 319 25.76 8.29 5.90
C LYS A 319 25.03 7.26 6.75
N VAL A 320 23.77 7.00 6.41
CA VAL A 320 23.03 5.83 6.92
C VAL A 320 23.73 4.57 6.42
N CYS A 321 24.09 3.69 7.34
CA CYS A 321 24.76 2.42 7.06
C CYS A 321 23.74 1.31 6.79
N MET A 322 24.21 0.07 6.56
CA MET A 322 23.34 -1.07 6.33
C MET A 322 22.40 -1.34 7.51
N ASP A 323 22.94 -1.30 8.73
CA ASP A 323 22.26 -1.74 9.94
C ASP A 323 22.21 -0.67 11.04
N GLN A 324 22.79 0.52 10.82
CA GLN A 324 22.92 1.57 11.84
C GLN A 324 22.94 2.95 11.20
N CYS A 325 22.53 3.95 11.98
CA CYS A 325 22.79 5.38 11.69
C CYS A 325 23.21 6.11 12.97
N MET A 326 23.83 7.26 12.81
CA MET A 326 24.26 8.13 13.90
C MET A 326 23.46 9.42 13.88
N VAL A 327 23.14 9.92 15.07
CA VAL A 327 22.37 11.15 15.25
C VAL A 327 23.00 12.05 16.29
N ASP A 328 22.83 13.36 16.13
CA ASP A 328 23.24 14.36 17.13
C ASP A 328 22.22 14.38 18.28
N VAL A 329 22.68 14.07 19.48
CA VAL A 329 21.89 14.16 20.72
C VAL A 329 22.40 15.23 21.68
N SER A 330 23.16 16.19 21.21
CA SER A 330 23.70 17.27 22.03
C SER A 330 22.60 18.11 22.69
N ALA A 331 21.47 18.28 21.99
CA ALA A 331 20.26 18.96 22.50
C ALA A 331 19.44 18.11 23.49
N VAL A 332 19.80 16.82 23.67
CA VAL A 332 19.07 15.87 24.54
C VAL A 332 20.07 15.25 25.54
N PRO A 333 20.57 16.04 26.53
CA PRO A 333 21.63 15.59 27.42
C PRO A 333 21.25 14.37 28.28
N GLN A 334 19.97 14.12 28.50
CA GLN A 334 19.44 12.96 29.24
C GLN A 334 19.36 11.68 28.37
N ALA A 335 19.55 11.75 27.05
CA ALA A 335 19.48 10.59 26.16
C ALA A 335 20.49 9.51 26.58
N LYS A 336 20.04 8.27 26.66
CA LYS A 336 20.85 7.11 27.13
C LYS A 336 20.52 5.86 26.32
N VAL A 337 21.40 4.87 26.43
CA VAL A 337 21.17 3.56 25.83
C VAL A 337 19.84 2.95 26.31
N GLY A 338 19.06 2.43 25.38
CA GLY A 338 17.74 1.85 25.61
C GLY A 338 16.58 2.83 25.47
N ASP A 339 16.82 4.14 25.37
CA ASP A 339 15.76 5.09 25.11
C ASP A 339 15.14 4.85 23.71
N THR A 340 13.82 4.99 23.62
CA THR A 340 13.09 4.86 22.35
C THR A 340 13.43 6.01 21.41
N VAL A 341 13.59 5.67 20.15
CA VAL A 341 13.81 6.59 19.04
C VAL A 341 12.66 6.46 18.06
N THR A 342 11.97 7.55 17.76
CA THR A 342 10.89 7.58 16.75
C THR A 342 11.48 8.00 15.40
N LEU A 343 11.36 7.10 14.42
CA LEU A 343 11.86 7.27 13.05
C LEU A 343 10.75 7.76 12.12
N ILE A 344 9.52 7.26 12.32
CA ILE A 344 8.27 7.69 11.69
C ILE A 344 7.22 7.70 12.79
N GLY A 345 6.47 8.78 12.92
CA GLY A 345 5.41 8.94 13.91
C GLY A 345 5.66 10.10 14.86
N ARG A 346 4.86 10.14 15.92
CA ARG A 346 4.84 11.22 16.91
C ARG A 346 5.66 10.89 18.15
N ASP A 347 6.35 11.89 18.67
CA ASP A 347 7.00 11.86 19.98
C ASP A 347 6.83 13.23 20.64
N GLY A 348 6.04 13.30 21.73
CA GLY A 348 5.61 14.57 22.34
C GLY A 348 4.76 15.40 21.38
N GLU A 349 5.18 16.65 21.19
CA GLU A 349 4.48 17.61 20.32
C GLU A 349 4.96 17.55 18.86
N ASP A 350 6.05 16.85 18.56
CA ASP A 350 6.63 16.79 17.22
C ASP A 350 6.33 15.45 16.52
N GLU A 351 6.37 15.46 15.18
CA GLU A 351 6.05 14.32 14.34
C GLU A 351 6.99 14.26 13.12
N ILE A 352 7.42 13.05 12.76
CA ILE A 352 8.07 12.75 11.49
C ILE A 352 7.11 11.89 10.67
N THR A 353 6.58 12.45 9.60
CA THR A 353 5.62 11.74 8.75
C THR A 353 6.31 10.94 7.65
N ALA A 354 5.64 9.90 7.12
CA ALA A 354 6.09 9.21 5.93
C ALA A 354 6.20 10.15 4.71
N ALA A 355 5.37 11.20 4.65
CA ALA A 355 5.41 12.22 3.61
C ALA A 355 6.66 13.11 3.72
N GLU A 356 7.08 13.49 4.94
CA GLU A 356 8.32 14.23 5.18
C GLU A 356 9.53 13.41 4.67
N ILE A 357 9.61 12.14 5.05
CA ILE A 357 10.66 11.23 4.59
C ILE A 357 10.64 11.09 3.06
N ALA A 358 9.47 10.93 2.47
CA ALA A 358 9.30 10.84 1.02
C ALA A 358 9.83 12.08 0.30
N GLY A 359 9.57 13.29 0.85
CA GLY A 359 10.11 14.54 0.32
C GLY A 359 11.63 14.58 0.33
N ILE A 360 12.27 14.10 1.41
CA ILE A 360 13.74 14.00 1.50
C ILE A 360 14.28 12.97 0.50
N MET A 361 13.55 11.86 0.30
CA MET A 361 13.92 10.78 -0.61
C MET A 361 13.63 11.11 -2.08
N GLU A 362 12.86 12.17 -2.37
CA GLU A 362 12.37 12.54 -3.71
C GLU A 362 11.48 11.44 -4.31
N THR A 363 10.52 10.94 -3.51
CA THR A 363 9.57 9.90 -3.86
C THR A 363 8.21 10.16 -3.20
N ILE A 364 7.35 9.13 -3.13
CA ILE A 364 6.04 9.17 -2.50
C ILE A 364 6.00 8.35 -1.20
N HIS A 365 5.14 8.73 -0.28
CA HIS A 365 5.02 8.06 1.04
C HIS A 365 4.62 6.59 0.94
N TYR A 366 3.97 6.15 -0.15
CA TYR A 366 3.71 4.74 -0.46
C TYR A 366 5.01 3.92 -0.45
N GLU A 367 6.05 4.43 -1.13
CA GLU A 367 7.34 3.75 -1.22
C GLU A 367 8.02 3.67 0.14
N VAL A 368 7.91 4.72 0.94
CA VAL A 368 8.51 4.76 2.29
C VAL A 368 8.00 3.62 3.15
N VAL A 369 6.68 3.44 3.26
CA VAL A 369 6.09 2.38 4.11
C VAL A 369 6.25 0.99 3.51
N CYS A 370 6.14 0.85 2.18
CA CYS A 370 6.35 -0.43 1.50
C CYS A 370 7.79 -0.95 1.59
N ASN A 371 8.77 -0.06 1.73
CA ASN A 371 10.18 -0.42 1.84
C ASN A 371 10.60 -0.90 3.23
N ILE A 372 9.76 -0.76 4.26
CA ILE A 372 10.05 -1.33 5.59
C ILE A 372 10.18 -2.84 5.45
N SER A 373 11.42 -3.32 5.62
CA SER A 373 11.78 -4.70 5.31
C SER A 373 11.15 -5.71 6.27
N LYS A 374 11.16 -6.97 5.87
CA LYS A 374 10.70 -8.08 6.74
C LYS A 374 11.59 -8.35 7.95
N ARG A 375 12.77 -7.69 8.05
CA ARG A 375 13.62 -7.69 9.25
C ARG A 375 13.01 -6.90 10.42
N VAL A 376 12.14 -5.97 10.10
CA VAL A 376 11.48 -5.10 11.10
C VAL A 376 10.25 -5.86 11.61
N THR A 377 10.20 -6.10 12.89
CA THR A 377 9.06 -6.73 13.58
C THR A 377 7.84 -5.81 13.48
N ARG A 378 6.65 -6.37 13.17
CA ARG A 378 5.37 -5.65 13.25
C ARG A 378 4.71 -5.95 14.58
N VAL A 379 4.40 -4.90 15.33
CA VAL A 379 3.72 -4.97 16.64
C VAL A 379 2.33 -4.36 16.48
N TYR A 380 1.30 -5.17 16.60
CA TYR A 380 -0.08 -4.73 16.42
C TYR A 380 -0.68 -4.28 17.74
N MET A 381 -1.19 -3.05 17.74
CA MET A 381 -1.82 -2.40 18.90
C MET A 381 -3.32 -2.29 18.71
N LYS A 382 -4.08 -2.58 19.76
CA LYS A 382 -5.53 -2.39 19.81
C LYS A 382 -5.97 -1.97 21.21
N ASN A 383 -6.76 -0.91 21.34
CA ASN A 383 -7.15 -0.32 22.61
C ASN A 383 -5.94 0.00 23.51
N GLY A 384 -4.87 0.54 22.92
CA GLY A 384 -3.63 0.89 23.62
C GLY A 384 -2.81 -0.30 24.12
N LYS A 385 -3.12 -1.54 23.72
CA LYS A 385 -2.43 -2.77 24.14
C LYS A 385 -1.88 -3.52 22.93
N GLU A 386 -0.73 -4.16 23.13
CA GLU A 386 -0.18 -5.12 22.18
C GLU A 386 -1.10 -6.35 22.11
N VAL A 387 -1.57 -6.70 20.91
CA VAL A 387 -2.48 -7.84 20.68
C VAL A 387 -1.83 -8.97 19.89
N SER A 388 -0.84 -8.66 19.04
CA SER A 388 -0.05 -9.66 18.32
C SER A 388 1.26 -9.07 17.84
N VAL A 389 2.19 -9.94 17.49
CA VAL A 389 3.50 -9.59 16.91
C VAL A 389 3.73 -10.48 15.71
N LEU A 390 4.27 -9.90 14.62
CA LEU A 390 4.73 -10.64 13.46
C LEU A 390 6.24 -10.42 13.31
N ASP A 391 7.00 -11.49 13.50
CA ASP A 391 8.43 -11.52 13.24
C ASP A 391 8.72 -12.43 12.05
N CYS A 392 8.88 -11.85 10.88
CA CYS A 392 9.06 -12.62 9.65
C CYS A 392 10.37 -13.42 9.59
N ILE A 393 11.31 -13.19 10.52
CA ILE A 393 12.55 -13.94 10.60
C ILE A 393 12.38 -15.14 11.54
N LEU A 394 11.86 -14.91 12.75
CA LEU A 394 11.75 -15.93 13.77
C LEU A 394 10.54 -16.85 13.59
N ASP A 395 9.42 -16.33 13.08
CA ASP A 395 8.16 -17.10 12.93
C ASP A 395 8.20 -18.15 11.79
N LYS A 396 9.33 -18.29 11.11
CA LYS A 396 9.52 -19.24 10.00
C LYS A 396 10.25 -20.54 10.37
N TYR A 397 10.68 -20.68 11.60
CA TYR A 397 11.48 -21.84 12.04
C TYR A 397 10.87 -22.55 13.24
#